data_b76077407badb547ac061a59c48ede21
#
_entry.id   b76077407badb547ac061a59c48ede21
#
_cell.length_a   1.000
_cell.length_b   1.000
_cell.length_c   1.000
_cell.angle_alpha   90.00
_cell.angle_beta   90.00
_cell.angle_gamma   90.00
#
_symmetry.space_group_name_H-M   'P 1'
#
loop_
_entity.id
_entity.type
_entity.pdbx_description
1 polymer ?
#
loop_
_entity_poly.entity_id
_entity_poly.type
_entity_poly.pdbx_seq_one_letter_code
_entity_poly.pdbx_strand_id
1 'polypeptide(L)'
;MATTARAARRRGVRPLVALLALLGVLTLVYPSAARWFSDRRHAVEITGYAEEVELLPDAQGRAILDRAAAWNADLPTGPLRGVSLAGGSATSTGSSGARYLDHLVVPGTDVIASLGIPAIDLDVPVRHGTGTETLSRGAGHLAGSSLPVGGEGTHAVLTGHSGLVQSSMFDALHDLESGDEVVLTVLGATLRYEVDAIEVVTPDSTGGLRIEPGRDLLTLVTCTPVGVNSHRLLVHAHRVADTAALDDGTVGGSGILAGFPWWAVVAGVAVLGAGVAALHPGRVLRPRGAHRATGARRPAPAAPAPARPTPSPGPAPRRRWTGSSSTGPRRAPRT
;
A
#
# COMPACT_ATOMS: atom_id res chain seq x y z
N MET A 1 -36.55 19.50 41.53
CA MET A 1 -35.27 18.77 41.69
C MET A 1 -34.87 17.88 40.50
N ALA A 2 -35.75 17.46 39.60
CA ALA A 2 -35.43 16.56 38.47
C ALA A 2 -34.66 17.23 37.27
N THR A 3 -34.74 18.54 37.13
CA THR A 3 -34.09 19.28 36.00
C THR A 3 -32.61 19.52 36.17
N THR A 4 -32.11 19.63 37.40
CA THR A 4 -30.70 19.84 37.72
C THR A 4 -29.85 18.56 37.54
N ALA A 5 -30.42 17.38 37.84
CA ALA A 5 -29.75 16.09 37.68
C ALA A 5 -29.52 15.74 36.18
N ARG A 6 -30.47 16.07 35.29
CA ARG A 6 -30.33 15.86 33.84
C ARG A 6 -29.26 16.75 33.20
N ALA A 7 -29.08 17.99 33.69
CA ALA A 7 -28.08 18.91 33.21
C ALA A 7 -26.64 18.49 33.62
N ALA A 8 -26.48 17.97 34.85
CA ALA A 8 -25.22 17.48 35.37
C ALA A 8 -24.75 16.21 34.61
N ARG A 9 -25.68 15.27 34.34
CA ARG A 9 -25.37 14.04 33.57
C ARG A 9 -24.96 14.33 32.13
N ARG A 10 -25.53 15.36 31.48
CA ARG A 10 -25.14 15.77 30.12
C ARG A 10 -23.78 16.46 30.07
N ARG A 11 -23.30 17.09 31.15
CA ARG A 11 -21.98 17.69 31.24
C ARG A 11 -20.84 16.65 31.27
N GLY A 12 -21.06 15.49 31.90
CA GLY A 12 -20.08 14.41 31.97
C GLY A 12 -19.98 13.58 30.69
N VAL A 13 -21.02 13.51 29.85
CA VAL A 13 -21.01 12.71 28.61
C VAL A 13 -20.26 13.40 27.45
N ARG A 14 -20.26 14.72 27.41
CA ARG A 14 -19.62 15.49 26.32
C ARG A 14 -18.11 15.26 26.18
N PRO A 15 -17.31 15.39 27.25
CA PRO A 15 -15.88 15.14 27.15
C PRO A 15 -15.58 13.67 26.79
N LEU A 16 -16.42 12.72 27.24
CA LEU A 16 -16.30 11.32 26.85
C LEU A 16 -16.56 11.14 25.34
N VAL A 17 -17.64 11.75 24.83
CA VAL A 17 -17.93 11.69 23.37
C VAL A 17 -16.83 12.35 22.56
N ALA A 18 -16.32 13.51 22.99
CA ALA A 18 -15.22 14.19 22.34
C ALA A 18 -13.93 13.35 22.36
N LEU A 19 -13.65 12.70 23.48
CA LEU A 19 -12.51 11.78 23.60
C LEU A 19 -12.66 10.57 22.67
N LEU A 20 -13.82 9.92 22.63
CA LEU A 20 -14.07 8.77 21.75
C LEU A 20 -13.99 9.16 20.27
N ALA A 21 -14.53 10.33 19.90
CA ALA A 21 -14.42 10.85 18.56
C ALA A 21 -12.95 11.13 18.18
N LEU A 22 -12.18 11.74 19.09
CA LEU A 22 -10.76 11.99 18.89
C LEU A 22 -9.98 10.68 18.71
N LEU A 23 -10.22 9.69 19.58
CA LEU A 23 -9.58 8.37 19.44
C LEU A 23 -9.93 7.72 18.12
N GLY A 24 -11.20 7.82 17.68
CA GLY A 24 -11.61 7.32 16.36
C GLY A 24 -10.84 7.98 15.20
N VAL A 25 -10.70 9.31 15.22
CA VAL A 25 -9.93 10.04 14.20
C VAL A 25 -8.46 9.64 14.25
N LEU A 26 -7.84 9.58 15.43
CA LEU A 26 -6.43 9.19 15.56
C LEU A 26 -6.18 7.77 15.07
N THR A 27 -7.10 6.83 15.32
CA THR A 27 -6.99 5.46 14.80
C THR A 27 -7.07 5.42 13.27
N LEU A 28 -7.94 6.22 12.66
CA LEU A 28 -8.07 6.31 11.20
C LEU A 28 -6.85 6.98 10.53
N VAL A 29 -6.23 7.93 11.21
CA VAL A 29 -5.06 8.68 10.71
C VAL A 29 -3.76 7.91 10.93
N TYR A 30 -3.73 6.96 11.88
CA TYR A 30 -2.53 6.21 12.26
C TYR A 30 -1.80 5.56 11.08
N PRO A 31 -2.46 4.84 10.13
CA PRO A 31 -1.75 4.22 9.02
C PRO A 31 -1.03 5.23 8.13
N SER A 32 -1.68 6.37 7.83
CA SER A 32 -1.07 7.43 7.01
C SER A 32 0.12 8.09 7.71
N ALA A 33 0.04 8.29 9.02
CA ALA A 33 1.16 8.79 9.80
C ALA A 33 2.32 7.79 9.82
N ALA A 34 2.04 6.51 10.05
CA ALA A 34 3.04 5.46 10.12
C ALA A 34 3.80 5.31 8.78
N ARG A 35 3.08 5.32 7.65
CA ARG A 35 3.68 5.32 6.31
C ARG A 35 4.59 6.52 6.10
N TRP A 36 4.12 7.72 6.38
CA TRP A 36 4.90 8.95 6.22
C TRP A 36 6.23 8.90 7.00
N PHE A 37 6.21 8.37 8.24
CA PHE A 37 7.44 8.20 9.02
C PHE A 37 8.35 7.10 8.46
N SER A 38 7.79 6.05 7.87
CA SER A 38 8.55 5.00 7.19
C SER A 38 9.26 5.54 5.95
N ASP A 39 8.53 6.24 5.07
CA ASP A 39 9.05 6.81 3.83
C ASP A 39 10.16 7.83 4.13
N ARG A 40 9.97 8.65 5.18
CA ARG A 40 11.01 9.58 5.62
C ARG A 40 12.26 8.85 6.14
N ARG A 41 12.13 7.72 6.82
CA ARG A 41 13.31 6.92 7.26
C ARG A 41 14.01 6.33 6.05
N HIS A 42 13.29 5.77 5.08
CA HIS A 42 13.87 5.26 3.84
C HIS A 42 14.63 6.36 3.11
N ALA A 43 14.05 7.54 2.95
CA ALA A 43 14.71 8.69 2.32
C ALA A 43 16.02 9.07 3.03
N VAL A 44 16.05 9.11 4.38
CA VAL A 44 17.27 9.39 5.16
C VAL A 44 18.31 8.29 4.96
N GLU A 45 17.92 7.02 4.96
CA GLU A 45 18.84 5.90 4.78
C GLU A 45 19.43 5.87 3.35
N ILE A 46 18.62 6.16 2.32
CA ILE A 46 19.06 6.25 0.93
C ILE A 46 20.03 7.44 0.74
N THR A 47 19.68 8.60 1.30
CA THR A 47 20.56 9.78 1.25
C THR A 47 21.88 9.50 1.96
N GLY A 48 21.83 8.90 3.15
CA GLY A 48 23.05 8.52 3.87
C GLY A 48 23.91 7.51 3.10
N TYR A 49 23.28 6.54 2.42
CA TYR A 49 24.00 5.62 1.54
C TYR A 49 24.68 6.36 0.37
N ALA A 50 23.97 7.29 -0.27
CA ALA A 50 24.54 8.09 -1.37
C ALA A 50 25.74 8.94 -0.90
N GLU A 51 25.62 9.58 0.28
CA GLU A 51 26.70 10.35 0.90
C GLU A 51 27.94 9.47 1.18
N GLU A 52 27.75 8.28 1.74
CA GLU A 52 28.85 7.33 2.01
C GLU A 52 29.50 6.83 0.72
N VAL A 53 28.71 6.63 -0.35
CA VAL A 53 29.22 6.26 -1.67
C VAL A 53 30.05 7.39 -2.29
N GLU A 54 29.63 8.65 -2.16
CA GLU A 54 30.40 9.82 -2.62
C GLU A 54 31.73 9.98 -1.90
N LEU A 55 31.82 9.55 -0.65
CA LEU A 55 33.06 9.57 0.13
C LEU A 55 34.06 8.47 -0.27
N LEU A 56 33.60 7.45 -1.00
CA LEU A 56 34.48 6.37 -1.46
C LEU A 56 35.42 6.86 -2.58
N PRO A 57 36.72 6.54 -2.52
CA PRO A 57 37.59 6.72 -3.66
C PRO A 57 37.04 5.93 -4.87
N ASP A 58 37.02 6.54 -6.07
CA ASP A 58 36.53 5.92 -7.31
C ASP A 58 37.11 4.51 -7.58
N ALA A 59 38.39 4.32 -7.26
CA ALA A 59 39.06 3.03 -7.42
C ALA A 59 38.47 1.97 -6.47
N GLN A 60 38.05 2.37 -5.27
CA GLN A 60 37.46 1.47 -4.29
C GLN A 60 36.03 1.11 -4.71
N GLY A 61 35.23 2.10 -5.12
CA GLY A 61 33.87 1.86 -5.65
C GLY A 61 33.88 0.90 -6.83
N ARG A 62 34.76 1.14 -7.80
CA ARG A 62 34.94 0.22 -8.96
C ARG A 62 35.36 -1.18 -8.50
N ALA A 63 36.31 -1.31 -7.59
CA ALA A 63 36.74 -2.62 -7.10
C ALA A 63 35.64 -3.40 -6.36
N ILE A 64 34.69 -2.72 -5.72
CA ILE A 64 33.50 -3.35 -5.10
C ILE A 64 32.57 -3.88 -6.18
N LEU A 65 32.28 -3.07 -7.22
CA LEU A 65 31.42 -3.49 -8.34
C LEU A 65 32.06 -4.65 -9.14
N ASP A 66 33.36 -4.58 -9.44
CA ASP A 66 34.06 -5.64 -10.16
C ASP A 66 34.02 -6.99 -9.40
N ARG A 67 34.17 -6.96 -8.09
CA ARG A 67 34.04 -8.16 -7.25
C ARG A 67 32.63 -8.72 -7.25
N ALA A 68 31.62 -7.85 -7.25
CA ALA A 68 30.23 -8.28 -7.32
C ALA A 68 29.89 -8.86 -8.70
N ALA A 69 30.41 -8.26 -9.79
CA ALA A 69 30.26 -8.79 -11.14
C ALA A 69 30.98 -10.14 -11.32
N ALA A 70 32.19 -10.28 -10.79
CA ALA A 70 32.91 -11.56 -10.77
C ALA A 70 32.16 -12.65 -10.00
N TRP A 71 31.56 -12.30 -8.84
CA TRP A 71 30.68 -13.20 -8.09
C TRP A 71 29.49 -13.68 -8.95
N ASN A 72 28.82 -12.74 -9.65
CA ASN A 72 27.71 -13.06 -10.54
C ASN A 72 28.11 -14.00 -11.68
N ALA A 73 29.30 -13.81 -12.25
CA ALA A 73 29.83 -14.66 -13.33
C ALA A 73 30.11 -16.10 -12.88
N ASP A 74 30.39 -16.31 -11.60
CA ASP A 74 30.62 -17.66 -11.00
C ASP A 74 29.31 -18.36 -10.64
N LEU A 75 28.16 -17.68 -10.69
CA LEU A 75 26.87 -18.30 -10.38
C LEU A 75 26.43 -19.25 -11.50
N PRO A 76 25.89 -20.44 -11.15
CA PRO A 76 25.41 -21.38 -12.14
C PRO A 76 24.19 -20.84 -12.87
N THR A 77 24.17 -20.90 -14.19
CA THR A 77 22.99 -20.59 -15.00
C THR A 77 21.86 -21.61 -14.73
N GLY A 78 20.63 -21.16 -14.89
CA GLY A 78 19.43 -21.97 -14.65
C GLY A 78 18.68 -21.63 -13.38
N PRO A 79 17.83 -22.54 -12.86
CA PRO A 79 17.00 -22.26 -11.69
C PRO A 79 17.84 -21.99 -10.44
N LEU A 80 17.41 -21.04 -9.63
CA LEU A 80 18.05 -20.74 -8.35
C LEU A 80 17.93 -21.97 -7.43
N ARG A 81 19.07 -22.42 -6.88
CA ARG A 81 19.13 -23.59 -6.01
C ARG A 81 19.15 -23.18 -4.53
N GLY A 82 18.41 -23.91 -3.71
CA GLY A 82 18.39 -23.68 -2.26
C GLY A 82 17.66 -22.38 -1.84
N VAL A 83 16.89 -21.81 -2.75
CA VAL A 83 16.09 -20.61 -2.51
C VAL A 83 14.65 -21.01 -2.24
N SER A 84 14.04 -20.42 -1.22
CA SER A 84 12.62 -20.57 -0.89
C SER A 84 11.98 -19.20 -0.76
N LEU A 85 10.82 -19.02 -1.42
CA LEU A 85 9.99 -17.84 -1.27
C LEU A 85 9.01 -17.96 -0.08
N ALA A 86 9.04 -19.07 0.66
CA ALA A 86 8.09 -19.34 1.76
C ALA A 86 8.24 -18.42 2.98
N GLY A 87 9.23 -17.54 3.00
CA GLY A 87 9.55 -16.69 4.15
C GLY A 87 10.40 -17.45 5.16
N GLY A 88 11.60 -17.04 5.32
CA GLY A 88 12.60 -17.59 6.21
C GLY A 88 13.93 -16.99 5.78
N SER A 89 14.85 -16.86 6.71
CA SER A 89 16.20 -16.44 6.39
C SER A 89 16.77 -17.39 5.33
N ALA A 90 16.72 -17.00 4.06
CA ALA A 90 17.61 -17.54 3.06
C ALA A 90 19.03 -17.00 3.37
N THR A 91 19.45 -17.21 4.60
CA THR A 91 20.86 -17.17 4.93
C THR A 91 21.40 -18.47 4.41
N SER A 92 22.16 -18.43 3.34
CA SER A 92 23.08 -19.50 3.00
C SER A 92 23.95 -19.72 4.25
N THR A 93 23.54 -20.68 5.10
CA THR A 93 24.29 -21.06 6.28
C THR A 93 25.54 -21.81 5.82
N GLY A 94 26.70 -21.21 6.04
CA GLY A 94 27.99 -21.79 5.69
C GLY A 94 28.98 -20.78 5.17
N SER A 95 30.14 -21.23 4.72
CA SER A 95 31.22 -20.40 4.18
C SER A 95 30.77 -19.58 2.94
N SER A 96 29.81 -20.07 2.18
CA SER A 96 29.20 -19.35 1.05
C SER A 96 28.35 -18.17 1.50
N GLY A 97 27.64 -18.29 2.63
CA GLY A 97 26.85 -17.19 3.19
C GLY A 97 27.68 -16.04 3.73
N ALA A 98 28.78 -16.37 4.40
CA ALA A 98 29.72 -15.34 4.85
C ALA A 98 30.28 -14.57 3.67
N ARG A 99 30.73 -15.27 2.60
CA ARG A 99 31.24 -14.61 1.38
C ARG A 99 30.21 -13.71 0.72
N TYR A 100 28.95 -14.11 0.69
CA TYR A 100 27.86 -13.30 0.12
C TYR A 100 27.73 -11.93 0.82
N LEU A 101 27.83 -11.90 2.15
CA LEU A 101 27.73 -10.68 2.93
C LEU A 101 28.94 -9.73 2.80
N ASP A 102 30.07 -10.23 2.22
CA ASP A 102 31.27 -9.43 2.00
C ASP A 102 31.20 -8.58 0.70
N HIS A 103 30.15 -8.78 -0.11
CA HIS A 103 29.97 -8.02 -1.35
C HIS A 103 29.14 -6.76 -1.11
N LEU A 104 29.37 -5.73 -1.94
CA LEU A 104 28.65 -4.45 -1.93
C LEU A 104 28.66 -3.74 -0.57
N VAL A 105 29.66 -4.03 0.27
CA VAL A 105 29.81 -3.39 1.59
C VAL A 105 30.38 -1.99 1.40
N VAL A 106 29.59 -1.00 1.83
CA VAL A 106 29.99 0.41 1.94
C VAL A 106 30.20 0.73 3.41
N PRO A 107 31.35 1.28 3.82
CA PRO A 107 31.59 1.67 5.21
C PRO A 107 30.51 2.66 5.69
N GLY A 108 30.08 2.53 6.92
CA GLY A 108 29.08 3.44 7.52
C GLY A 108 27.62 3.06 7.28
N THR A 109 27.31 2.14 6.37
CA THR A 109 25.94 1.72 6.07
C THR A 109 25.80 0.22 5.83
N ASP A 110 24.59 -0.32 6.06
CA ASP A 110 24.19 -1.69 5.71
C ASP A 110 23.35 -1.76 4.41
N VAL A 111 23.13 -0.60 3.77
CA VAL A 111 22.44 -0.48 2.49
C VAL A 111 23.41 -0.83 1.36
N ILE A 112 22.98 -1.67 0.43
CA ILE A 112 23.77 -2.11 -0.74
C ILE A 112 23.32 -1.49 -2.05
N ALA A 113 22.07 -1.02 -2.10
CA ALA A 113 21.45 -0.34 -3.24
C ALA A 113 20.20 0.42 -2.79
N SER A 114 19.65 1.27 -3.65
CA SER A 114 18.28 1.79 -3.52
C SER A 114 17.43 1.34 -4.69
N LEU A 115 16.14 1.09 -4.43
CA LEU A 115 15.14 0.67 -5.40
C LEU A 115 14.06 1.74 -5.48
N GLY A 116 13.89 2.34 -6.67
CA GLY A 116 12.85 3.31 -6.99
C GLY A 116 11.88 2.75 -8.03
N ILE A 117 10.57 2.98 -7.84
CA ILE A 117 9.53 2.63 -8.82
C ILE A 117 8.57 3.81 -8.93
N PRO A 118 8.77 4.71 -9.89
CA PRO A 118 8.01 5.96 -10.00
C PRO A 118 6.50 5.75 -10.17
N ALA A 119 6.09 4.72 -10.89
CA ALA A 119 4.67 4.43 -11.16
C ALA A 119 3.83 4.23 -9.89
N ILE A 120 4.45 3.79 -8.79
CA ILE A 120 3.79 3.52 -7.51
C ILE A 120 4.36 4.36 -6.35
N ASP A 121 5.14 5.40 -6.66
CA ASP A 121 5.77 6.29 -5.67
C ASP A 121 6.54 5.52 -4.59
N LEU A 122 7.32 4.51 -5.01
CA LEU A 122 8.13 3.67 -4.13
C LEU A 122 9.60 4.07 -4.22
N ASP A 123 10.21 4.29 -3.05
CA ASP A 123 11.67 4.47 -2.91
C ASP A 123 12.12 3.82 -1.60
N VAL A 124 12.86 2.71 -1.70
CA VAL A 124 13.25 1.90 -0.53
C VAL A 124 14.72 1.49 -0.60
N PRO A 125 15.43 1.44 0.55
CA PRO A 125 16.77 0.91 0.62
C PRO A 125 16.77 -0.61 0.47
N VAL A 126 17.79 -1.13 -0.20
CA VAL A 126 18.02 -2.58 -0.39
C VAL A 126 19.16 -3.03 0.51
N ARG A 127 18.99 -4.18 1.15
CA ARG A 127 19.96 -4.80 2.04
C ARG A 127 20.18 -6.26 1.71
N HIS A 128 21.24 -6.83 2.28
CA HIS A 128 21.47 -8.27 2.17
C HIS A 128 20.42 -9.10 2.91
N GLY A 129 20.01 -10.20 2.29
CA GLY A 129 19.15 -11.22 2.87
C GLY A 129 17.68 -10.86 2.91
N THR A 130 16.85 -11.82 3.29
CA THR A 130 15.39 -11.74 3.34
C THR A 130 14.85 -12.06 4.74
N GLY A 131 15.66 -11.82 5.77
CA GLY A 131 15.26 -12.00 7.17
C GLY A 131 14.26 -10.93 7.60
N THR A 132 13.49 -11.22 8.65
CA THR A 132 12.45 -10.30 9.17
C THR A 132 13.00 -8.93 9.51
N GLU A 133 14.20 -8.84 10.06
CA GLU A 133 14.85 -7.58 10.38
C GLU A 133 15.12 -6.75 9.11
N THR A 134 15.74 -7.36 8.10
CA THR A 134 15.99 -6.74 6.79
C THR A 134 14.71 -6.22 6.16
N LEU A 135 13.71 -7.10 6.05
CA LEU A 135 12.45 -6.76 5.40
C LEU A 135 11.58 -5.75 6.17
N SER A 136 11.84 -5.56 7.47
CA SER A 136 11.18 -4.51 8.26
C SER A 136 11.75 -3.10 7.98
N ARG A 137 12.92 -3.02 7.34
CA ARG A 137 13.68 -1.78 7.10
C ARG A 137 13.77 -1.40 5.62
N GLY A 138 13.29 -2.23 4.70
CA GLY A 138 13.35 -1.98 3.26
C GLY A 138 13.20 -3.27 2.45
N ALA A 139 13.71 -3.26 1.23
CA ALA A 139 13.82 -4.46 0.41
C ALA A 139 15.05 -5.29 0.81
N GLY A 140 14.93 -6.59 0.65
CA GLY A 140 16.00 -7.55 0.90
C GLY A 140 16.45 -8.26 -0.38
N HIS A 141 17.75 -8.35 -0.61
CA HIS A 141 18.29 -9.12 -1.72
C HIS A 141 18.29 -10.62 -1.37
N LEU A 142 17.71 -11.42 -2.25
CA LEU A 142 17.60 -12.87 -2.06
C LEU A 142 18.94 -13.56 -2.28
N ALA A 143 19.53 -14.07 -1.20
CA ALA A 143 20.78 -14.81 -1.29
C ALA A 143 20.66 -16.00 -2.25
N GLY A 144 21.63 -16.18 -3.15
CA GLY A 144 21.61 -17.21 -4.20
C GLY A 144 21.11 -16.71 -5.56
N SER A 145 20.52 -15.50 -5.63
CA SER A 145 20.34 -14.77 -6.88
C SER A 145 21.58 -13.91 -7.20
N SER A 146 21.65 -13.35 -8.40
CA SER A 146 22.73 -12.46 -8.78
C SER A 146 22.71 -11.20 -7.93
N LEU A 147 23.87 -10.71 -7.49
CA LEU A 147 23.99 -9.41 -6.84
C LEU A 147 23.45 -8.30 -7.76
N PRO A 148 22.83 -7.25 -7.23
CA PRO A 148 22.08 -6.28 -7.99
C PRO A 148 22.97 -5.23 -8.69
N VAL A 149 23.97 -5.69 -9.42
CA VAL A 149 24.92 -4.84 -10.19
C VAL A 149 24.70 -4.91 -11.69
N GLY A 150 23.67 -5.65 -12.12
CA GLY A 150 23.36 -5.87 -13.53
C GLY A 150 24.40 -6.70 -14.27
N GLY A 151 24.27 -6.77 -15.58
CA GLY A 151 25.15 -7.48 -16.50
C GLY A 151 24.48 -8.64 -17.21
N GLU A 152 25.02 -9.00 -18.39
CA GLU A 152 24.50 -10.13 -19.16
C GLU A 152 24.62 -11.45 -18.39
N GLY A 153 23.58 -12.24 -18.41
CA GLY A 153 23.52 -13.52 -17.69
C GLY A 153 23.33 -13.34 -16.19
N THR A 154 22.70 -12.25 -15.74
CA THR A 154 22.37 -12.02 -14.34
C THR A 154 20.87 -12.01 -14.10
N HIS A 155 20.46 -12.41 -12.90
CA HIS A 155 19.08 -12.28 -12.42
C HIS A 155 19.08 -11.92 -10.93
N ALA A 156 18.91 -10.66 -10.61
CA ALA A 156 18.78 -10.19 -9.24
C ALA A 156 17.33 -10.37 -8.75
N VAL A 157 17.16 -10.78 -7.49
CA VAL A 157 15.85 -10.94 -6.87
C VAL A 157 15.78 -10.13 -5.60
N LEU A 158 14.83 -9.19 -5.55
CA LEU A 158 14.57 -8.33 -4.40
C LEU A 158 13.21 -8.69 -3.78
N THR A 159 13.19 -8.82 -2.47
CA THR A 159 12.00 -9.20 -1.72
C THR A 159 11.58 -8.09 -0.78
N GLY A 160 10.30 -7.84 -0.66
CA GLY A 160 9.74 -6.88 0.30
C GLY A 160 8.46 -7.41 0.93
N HIS A 161 8.17 -6.94 2.14
CA HIS A 161 6.90 -7.24 2.78
C HIS A 161 5.73 -6.53 2.09
N SER A 162 4.54 -7.16 2.15
CA SER A 162 3.24 -6.55 1.88
C SER A 162 2.34 -6.66 3.10
N GLY A 163 1.41 -5.69 3.25
CA GLY A 163 0.41 -5.71 4.33
C GLY A 163 0.91 -5.23 5.67
N LEU A 164 2.03 -4.55 5.74
CA LEU A 164 2.49 -3.90 6.97
C LEU A 164 1.74 -2.57 7.17
N VAL A 165 1.00 -2.43 8.27
CA VAL A 165 0.27 -1.19 8.61
C VAL A 165 1.20 0.01 8.71
N GLN A 166 2.46 -0.22 9.02
CA GLN A 166 3.46 0.80 9.31
C GLN A 166 4.35 1.18 8.11
N SER A 167 4.26 0.47 7.00
CA SER A 167 5.07 0.72 5.82
C SER A 167 4.37 0.19 4.59
N SER A 168 4.31 0.99 3.52
CA SER A 168 3.70 0.58 2.26
C SER A 168 4.62 -0.21 1.35
N MET A 169 5.84 -0.53 1.79
CA MET A 169 6.88 -1.26 1.04
C MET A 169 6.42 -1.79 -0.34
N PHE A 170 6.16 -3.09 -0.46
CA PHE A 170 5.74 -3.71 -1.71
C PHE A 170 4.21 -3.91 -1.82
N ASP A 171 3.43 -3.13 -1.05
CA ASP A 171 1.96 -3.22 -1.09
C ASP A 171 1.39 -2.87 -2.47
N ALA A 172 1.98 -1.87 -3.13
CA ALA A 172 1.50 -1.36 -4.41
C ALA A 172 2.11 -2.08 -5.63
N LEU A 173 2.92 -3.15 -5.45
CA LEU A 173 3.45 -3.89 -6.60
C LEU A 173 2.36 -4.52 -7.48
N HIS A 174 1.15 -4.72 -6.95
CA HIS A 174 0.00 -5.22 -7.71
C HIS A 174 -0.62 -4.19 -8.66
N ASP A 175 -0.26 -2.91 -8.50
CA ASP A 175 -0.72 -1.81 -9.35
C ASP A 175 0.20 -1.57 -10.56
N LEU A 176 1.35 -2.27 -10.62
CA LEU A 176 2.27 -2.18 -11.75
C LEU A 176 1.71 -2.83 -13.00
N GLU A 177 2.10 -2.28 -14.14
CA GLU A 177 1.77 -2.79 -15.46
C GLU A 177 3.05 -3.08 -16.26
N SER A 178 2.93 -3.89 -17.33
CA SER A 178 4.05 -4.09 -18.27
C SER A 178 4.42 -2.76 -18.93
N GLY A 179 5.72 -2.45 -18.96
CA GLY A 179 6.24 -1.18 -19.44
C GLY A 179 6.59 -0.19 -18.34
N ASP A 180 6.19 -0.45 -17.08
CA ASP A 180 6.57 0.40 -15.94
C ASP A 180 8.08 0.31 -15.67
N GLU A 181 8.65 1.45 -15.28
CA GLU A 181 10.08 1.56 -14.99
C GLU A 181 10.40 1.18 -13.55
N VAL A 182 11.46 0.39 -13.40
CA VAL A 182 12.07 0.06 -12.10
C VAL A 182 13.53 0.53 -12.14
N VAL A 183 13.90 1.37 -11.19
CA VAL A 183 15.23 1.97 -11.10
C VAL A 183 15.98 1.41 -9.90
N LEU A 184 17.16 0.87 -10.14
CA LEU A 184 18.04 0.36 -9.09
C LEU A 184 19.33 1.18 -9.11
N THR A 185 19.70 1.79 -7.97
CA THR A 185 20.95 2.55 -7.85
C THR A 185 21.90 1.81 -6.92
N VAL A 186 23.08 1.47 -7.40
CA VAL A 186 24.11 0.74 -6.67
C VAL A 186 25.46 1.42 -6.85
N LEU A 187 26.11 1.81 -5.74
CA LEU A 187 27.43 2.50 -5.75
C LEU A 187 27.49 3.65 -6.79
N GLY A 188 26.42 4.45 -6.86
CA GLY A 188 26.30 5.58 -7.79
C GLY A 188 25.93 5.21 -9.24
N ALA A 189 25.94 3.92 -9.60
CA ALA A 189 25.49 3.47 -10.92
C ALA A 189 23.97 3.27 -10.92
N THR A 190 23.27 3.84 -11.88
CA THR A 190 21.83 3.69 -12.07
C THR A 190 21.54 2.61 -13.11
N LEU A 191 20.76 1.62 -12.75
CA LEU A 191 20.30 0.52 -13.58
C LEU A 191 18.80 0.66 -13.81
N ARG A 192 18.38 0.78 -15.07
CA ARG A 192 16.97 0.90 -15.44
C ARG A 192 16.45 -0.42 -15.99
N TYR A 193 15.30 -0.84 -15.45
CA TYR A 193 14.60 -2.04 -15.88
C TYR A 193 13.18 -1.68 -16.27
N GLU A 194 12.60 -2.43 -17.20
CA GLU A 194 11.21 -2.31 -17.63
C GLU A 194 10.46 -3.59 -17.25
N VAL A 195 9.28 -3.46 -16.67
CA VAL A 195 8.43 -4.58 -16.27
C VAL A 195 7.96 -5.35 -17.50
N ASP A 196 8.28 -6.65 -17.55
CA ASP A 196 7.86 -7.57 -18.61
C ASP A 196 6.54 -8.27 -18.31
N ALA A 197 6.46 -8.84 -17.09
CA ALA A 197 5.37 -9.71 -16.70
C ALA A 197 5.15 -9.65 -15.19
N ILE A 198 3.91 -9.89 -14.80
CA ILE A 198 3.49 -9.99 -13.41
C ILE A 198 2.76 -11.32 -13.24
N GLU A 199 3.23 -12.16 -12.32
CA GLU A 199 2.63 -13.47 -12.07
C GLU A 199 2.39 -13.74 -10.58
N VAL A 200 1.40 -14.57 -10.29
CA VAL A 200 1.10 -15.04 -8.93
C VAL A 200 1.40 -16.54 -8.85
N VAL A 201 2.30 -16.90 -7.96
CA VAL A 201 2.78 -18.26 -7.80
C VAL A 201 2.65 -18.76 -6.35
N THR A 202 2.75 -20.08 -6.17
CA THR A 202 2.87 -20.65 -4.82
C THR A 202 4.28 -20.37 -4.23
N PRO A 203 4.43 -20.33 -2.89
CA PRO A 203 5.71 -20.02 -2.26
C PRO A 203 6.87 -20.97 -2.62
N ASP A 204 6.56 -22.16 -3.08
CA ASP A 204 7.55 -23.18 -3.48
C ASP A 204 7.93 -23.07 -4.96
N SER A 205 7.25 -22.24 -5.74
CA SER A 205 7.52 -22.05 -7.17
C SER A 205 8.63 -21.04 -7.39
N THR A 206 9.81 -21.54 -7.75
CA THR A 206 11.00 -20.72 -8.11
C THR A 206 11.34 -20.78 -9.59
N GLY A 207 10.42 -21.34 -10.42
CA GLY A 207 10.68 -21.57 -11.85
C GLY A 207 10.92 -20.29 -12.66
N GLY A 208 10.27 -19.20 -12.29
CA GLY A 208 10.48 -17.86 -12.88
C GLY A 208 11.78 -17.17 -12.44
N LEU A 209 12.45 -17.71 -11.40
CA LEU A 209 13.68 -17.12 -10.85
C LEU A 209 14.90 -17.90 -11.36
N ARG A 210 15.21 -17.74 -12.65
CA ARG A 210 16.35 -18.43 -13.28
C ARG A 210 17.31 -17.44 -13.91
N ILE A 211 18.61 -17.72 -13.81
CA ILE A 211 19.63 -16.99 -14.55
C ILE A 211 19.59 -17.46 -16.00
N GLU A 212 19.32 -16.54 -16.92
CA GLU A 212 19.23 -16.79 -18.35
C GLU A 212 20.45 -16.20 -19.06
N PRO A 213 21.17 -16.98 -19.89
CA PRO A 213 22.33 -16.46 -20.62
C PRO A 213 21.96 -15.26 -21.50
N GLY A 214 22.79 -14.23 -21.46
CA GLY A 214 22.63 -13.04 -22.30
C GLY A 214 21.50 -12.09 -21.87
N ARG A 215 20.79 -12.37 -20.77
CA ARG A 215 19.77 -11.47 -20.23
C ARG A 215 20.23 -10.85 -18.91
N ASP A 216 19.85 -9.61 -18.68
CA ASP A 216 20.00 -8.90 -17.43
C ASP A 216 18.60 -8.71 -16.85
N LEU A 217 18.27 -9.46 -15.78
CA LEU A 217 16.93 -9.59 -15.23
C LEU A 217 16.86 -9.13 -13.77
N LEU A 218 15.74 -8.54 -13.42
CA LEU A 218 15.36 -8.19 -12.05
C LEU A 218 13.97 -8.78 -11.76
N THR A 219 13.80 -9.39 -10.60
CA THR A 219 12.47 -9.79 -10.13
C THR A 219 12.21 -9.21 -8.74
N LEU A 220 11.05 -8.57 -8.59
CA LEU A 220 10.55 -8.13 -7.30
C LEU A 220 9.55 -9.16 -6.76
N VAL A 221 9.68 -9.51 -5.48
CA VAL A 221 8.87 -10.57 -4.86
C VAL A 221 8.18 -10.04 -3.62
N THR A 222 6.87 -10.26 -3.53
CA THR A 222 6.10 -9.95 -2.33
C THR A 222 5.03 -11.00 -2.03
N CYS A 223 4.43 -10.92 -0.85
CA CYS A 223 3.32 -11.80 -0.46
C CYS A 223 1.99 -11.32 -1.04
N THR A 224 1.13 -12.24 -1.46
CA THR A 224 -0.22 -11.94 -1.96
C THR A 224 -1.20 -13.08 -1.61
N PRO A 225 -2.53 -12.83 -1.47
CA PRO A 225 -3.16 -11.53 -1.25
C PRO A 225 -2.69 -10.91 0.07
N VAL A 226 -2.69 -9.57 0.13
CA VAL A 226 -2.31 -8.81 1.33
C VAL A 226 -3.07 -9.30 2.56
N GLY A 227 -2.36 -9.62 3.64
CA GLY A 227 -2.92 -10.14 4.89
C GLY A 227 -3.24 -11.63 4.91
N VAL A 228 -3.32 -12.31 3.76
CA VAL A 228 -3.46 -13.77 3.64
C VAL A 228 -2.11 -14.43 3.39
N ASN A 229 -1.30 -13.85 2.52
CA ASN A 229 0.09 -14.21 2.23
C ASN A 229 0.30 -15.66 1.73
N SER A 230 -0.75 -16.26 1.14
CA SER A 230 -0.75 -17.65 0.68
C SER A 230 0.06 -17.87 -0.61
N HIS A 231 0.28 -16.82 -1.38
CA HIS A 231 0.99 -16.85 -2.65
C HIS A 231 2.09 -15.78 -2.67
N ARG A 232 2.85 -15.74 -3.76
CA ARG A 232 3.83 -14.70 -4.05
C ARG A 232 3.46 -14.02 -5.34
N LEU A 233 3.54 -12.70 -5.32
CA LEU A 233 3.51 -11.86 -6.51
C LEU A 233 4.95 -11.70 -6.98
N LEU A 234 5.22 -12.03 -8.23
CA LEU A 234 6.48 -11.83 -8.92
C LEU A 234 6.28 -10.76 -9.99
N VAL A 235 7.08 -9.71 -9.94
CA VAL A 235 7.16 -8.69 -10.97
C VAL A 235 8.51 -8.85 -11.65
N HIS A 236 8.50 -9.34 -12.88
CA HIS A 236 9.68 -9.58 -13.70
C HIS A 236 9.97 -8.36 -14.56
N ALA A 237 11.23 -7.98 -14.61
CA ALA A 237 11.71 -6.86 -15.40
C ALA A 237 13.03 -7.20 -16.08
N HIS A 238 13.27 -6.61 -17.25
CA HIS A 238 14.52 -6.73 -18.00
C HIS A 238 15.25 -5.40 -18.07
N ARG A 239 16.56 -5.45 -18.20
CA ARG A 239 17.40 -4.27 -18.38
C ARG A 239 17.06 -3.55 -19.67
N VAL A 240 16.80 -2.25 -19.59
CA VAL A 240 16.68 -1.38 -20.74
C VAL A 240 17.96 -0.54 -20.91
N ALA A 241 18.29 -0.21 -22.16
CA ALA A 241 19.41 0.66 -22.42
C ALA A 241 19.18 2.02 -21.75
N ASP A 242 20.22 2.59 -21.17
CA ASP A 242 20.15 3.94 -20.64
C ASP A 242 19.91 4.91 -21.81
N THR A 243 18.65 5.12 -22.16
CA THR A 243 18.24 6.19 -23.08
C THR A 243 18.31 7.55 -22.39
N ALA A 244 19.32 7.71 -21.57
CA ALA A 244 19.42 8.84 -20.70
C ALA A 244 20.27 9.95 -21.32
N ALA A 245 19.59 10.87 -21.92
CA ALA A 245 20.04 12.26 -21.97
C ALA A 245 18.92 13.22 -21.57
N LEU A 246 17.86 12.76 -20.92
CA LEU A 246 16.76 13.63 -20.48
C LEU A 246 16.45 13.37 -19.01
N ASP A 247 17.07 14.12 -18.18
CA ASP A 247 16.88 14.49 -16.79
C ASP A 247 18.05 14.13 -15.88
N ASP A 248 19.07 14.95 -16.04
CA ASP A 248 20.18 15.08 -15.10
C ASP A 248 19.70 15.77 -13.79
N GLY A 249 18.75 15.19 -13.09
CA GLY A 249 18.31 15.84 -11.86
C GLY A 249 17.29 15.17 -10.95
N THR A 250 16.63 14.10 -11.34
CA THR A 250 15.51 13.62 -10.52
C THR A 250 15.48 12.14 -10.15
N VAL A 251 16.39 11.30 -10.66
CA VAL A 251 16.37 9.85 -10.40
C VAL A 251 17.67 9.31 -9.79
N GLY A 252 18.50 10.17 -9.29
CA GLY A 252 19.73 9.78 -8.59
C GLY A 252 19.68 10.26 -7.14
N GLY A 253 19.24 9.42 -6.21
CA GLY A 253 19.61 9.56 -4.79
C GLY A 253 18.98 10.68 -3.97
N SER A 254 18.09 11.51 -4.51
CA SER A 254 17.24 12.31 -3.65
C SER A 254 16.04 11.44 -3.27
N GLY A 255 16.15 10.74 -2.14
CA GLY A 255 15.00 10.05 -1.57
C GLY A 255 13.79 10.95 -1.67
N ILE A 256 12.68 10.46 -2.23
CA ILE A 256 11.44 11.23 -2.35
C ILE A 256 11.14 11.77 -0.96
N LEU A 257 11.28 13.09 -0.78
CA LEU A 257 10.95 13.71 0.49
C LEU A 257 9.51 13.34 0.78
N ALA A 258 9.29 12.60 1.85
CA ALA A 258 7.95 12.25 2.29
C ALA A 258 7.06 13.48 2.17
N GLY A 259 6.00 13.39 1.37
CA GLY A 259 5.16 14.51 1.02
C GLY A 259 4.62 15.27 2.25
N PHE A 260 3.92 16.35 2.04
CA PHE A 260 3.37 17.15 3.14
C PHE A 260 2.52 16.28 4.09
N PRO A 261 2.74 16.35 5.42
CA PRO A 261 2.08 15.48 6.40
C PRO A 261 0.61 15.88 6.65
N TRP A 262 -0.26 15.67 5.67
CA TRP A 262 -1.69 15.98 5.77
C TRP A 262 -2.37 15.31 6.97
N TRP A 263 -1.87 14.15 7.39
CA TRP A 263 -2.32 13.45 8.58
C TRP A 263 -2.17 14.30 9.84
N ALA A 264 -1.10 15.12 9.94
CA ALA A 264 -0.87 15.98 11.08
C ALA A 264 -1.88 17.14 11.13
N VAL A 265 -2.29 17.66 9.97
CA VAL A 265 -3.34 18.69 9.88
C VAL A 265 -4.67 18.12 10.35
N VAL A 266 -5.05 16.93 9.86
CA VAL A 266 -6.29 16.26 10.28
C VAL A 266 -6.28 15.98 11.78
N ALA A 267 -5.19 15.43 12.31
CA ALA A 267 -5.02 15.18 13.75
C ALA A 267 -5.11 16.49 14.56
N GLY A 268 -4.44 17.56 14.12
CA GLY A 268 -4.47 18.88 14.77
C GLY A 268 -5.88 19.47 14.82
N VAL A 269 -6.61 19.43 13.70
CA VAL A 269 -8.00 19.90 13.63
C VAL A 269 -8.90 19.07 14.56
N ALA A 270 -8.71 17.74 14.61
CA ALA A 270 -9.46 16.87 15.50
C ALA A 270 -9.21 17.19 16.99
N VAL A 271 -7.94 17.41 17.36
CA VAL A 271 -7.56 17.79 18.73
C VAL A 271 -8.19 19.13 19.11
N LEU A 272 -8.09 20.15 18.25
CA LEU A 272 -8.67 21.47 18.47
C LEU A 272 -10.20 21.38 18.59
N GLY A 273 -10.85 20.63 17.70
CA GLY A 273 -12.30 20.42 17.72
C GLY A 273 -12.78 19.72 18.98
N ALA A 274 -12.07 18.66 19.42
CA ALA A 274 -12.34 17.96 20.67
C ALA A 274 -12.15 18.89 21.88
N GLY A 275 -11.10 19.71 21.91
CA GLY A 275 -10.86 20.71 22.93
C GLY A 275 -11.97 21.74 23.03
N VAL A 276 -12.38 22.31 21.89
CA VAL A 276 -13.51 23.25 21.82
C VAL A 276 -14.80 22.60 22.30
N ALA A 277 -15.09 21.37 21.86
CA ALA A 277 -16.30 20.63 22.27
C ALA A 277 -16.31 20.32 23.77
N ALA A 278 -15.16 20.04 24.37
CA ALA A 278 -15.00 19.77 25.80
C ALA A 278 -15.14 21.06 26.64
N LEU A 279 -14.58 22.18 26.18
CA LEU A 279 -14.48 23.44 26.93
C LEU A 279 -15.67 24.37 26.74
N HIS A 280 -16.35 24.35 25.57
CA HIS A 280 -17.48 25.24 25.33
C HIS A 280 -18.71 24.81 26.10
N PRO A 281 -19.25 25.68 27.00
CA PRO A 281 -20.54 25.44 27.61
C PRO A 281 -21.61 25.53 26.51
N GLY A 282 -22.18 24.36 26.13
CA GLY A 282 -23.13 24.27 25.04
C GLY A 282 -24.24 25.27 25.15
N ARG A 283 -24.29 26.23 24.24
CA ARG A 283 -25.52 26.95 23.95
C ARG A 283 -26.54 25.93 23.46
N VAL A 284 -27.42 25.50 24.36
CA VAL A 284 -28.62 24.76 23.97
C VAL A 284 -29.40 25.71 23.05
N LEU A 285 -29.41 25.39 21.75
CA LEU A 285 -30.42 25.94 20.86
C LEU A 285 -31.76 25.55 21.47
N ARG A 286 -32.37 26.48 22.23
CA ARG A 286 -33.74 26.34 22.69
C ARG A 286 -34.55 26.15 21.39
N PRO A 287 -35.32 25.07 21.26
CA PRO A 287 -36.32 25.01 20.21
C PRO A 287 -37.20 26.25 20.40
N ARG A 288 -37.27 27.10 19.38
CA ARG A 288 -38.20 28.23 19.33
C ARG A 288 -39.54 27.73 19.72
N GLY A 289 -40.04 28.23 20.87
CA GLY A 289 -41.29 27.78 21.48
C GLY A 289 -42.40 27.79 20.42
N ALA A 290 -43.03 26.62 20.31
CA ALA A 290 -44.34 26.56 19.71
C ALA A 290 -45.19 27.61 20.42
N HIS A 291 -45.59 28.63 19.70
CA HIS A 291 -46.61 29.60 20.18
C HIS A 291 -47.80 28.79 20.63
N ARG A 292 -48.01 28.75 21.94
CA ARG A 292 -49.25 28.31 22.55
C ARG A 292 -50.30 29.32 22.06
N ALA A 293 -51.05 28.94 21.03
CA ALA A 293 -52.28 29.60 20.70
C ALA A 293 -53.21 29.46 21.88
N THR A 294 -53.36 30.55 22.63
CA THR A 294 -54.40 30.73 23.62
C THR A 294 -55.76 30.55 22.94
N GLY A 295 -56.42 29.44 23.27
CA GLY A 295 -57.68 29.06 22.70
C GLY A 295 -58.75 30.08 23.09
N ALA A 296 -59.17 30.90 22.14
CA ALA A 296 -60.48 31.53 22.21
C ALA A 296 -61.54 30.43 21.97
N ARG A 297 -62.35 30.18 22.97
CA ARG A 297 -63.55 29.34 22.87
C ARG A 297 -64.48 29.98 21.80
N ARG A 298 -64.65 29.31 20.66
CA ARG A 298 -65.75 29.57 19.75
C ARG A 298 -67.01 28.89 20.25
N PRO A 299 -68.20 29.54 20.20
CA PRO A 299 -69.48 28.87 20.55
C PRO A 299 -69.82 27.80 19.49
N ALA A 300 -70.46 26.76 19.92
CA ALA A 300 -70.84 25.58 19.13
C ALA A 300 -71.82 25.98 18.02
N PRO A 301 -71.63 25.49 16.78
CA PRO A 301 -72.65 25.63 15.72
C PRO A 301 -73.76 24.57 15.94
N ALA A 302 -75.00 25.01 15.61
CA ALA A 302 -76.22 24.21 15.66
C ALA A 302 -76.15 22.98 14.75
N ALA A 303 -76.85 21.92 15.18
CA ALA A 303 -76.93 20.63 14.48
C ALA A 303 -77.59 20.75 13.08
N PRO A 304 -77.07 20.08 12.03
CA PRO A 304 -77.69 20.01 10.74
C PRO A 304 -78.76 18.85 10.71
N ALA A 305 -79.79 19.11 9.93
CA ALA A 305 -80.91 18.20 9.65
C ALA A 305 -80.50 16.93 8.89
N PRO A 306 -81.27 15.83 8.96
CA PRO A 306 -80.86 14.56 8.35
C PRO A 306 -80.97 14.56 6.82
N ALA A 307 -79.90 14.05 6.21
CA ALA A 307 -79.77 13.92 4.75
C ALA A 307 -80.52 12.69 4.21
N ARG A 308 -81.10 12.87 3.03
CA ARG A 308 -81.80 11.83 2.24
C ARG A 308 -80.84 10.76 1.71
N PRO A 309 -81.30 9.50 1.52
CA PRO A 309 -80.47 8.43 1.00
C PRO A 309 -80.21 8.55 -0.52
N THR A 310 -79.00 8.33 -0.92
CA THR A 310 -78.58 8.23 -2.33
C THR A 310 -78.59 6.80 -2.80
N PRO A 311 -78.90 6.54 -4.07
CA PRO A 311 -78.98 5.19 -4.65
C PRO A 311 -77.62 4.56 -4.95
N SER A 312 -77.57 3.22 -4.83
CA SER A 312 -76.39 2.37 -5.09
C SER A 312 -75.93 2.40 -6.51
N PRO A 313 -74.65 2.37 -6.80
CA PRO A 313 -74.11 2.11 -8.12
C PRO A 313 -74.00 0.60 -8.43
N GLY A 314 -74.34 0.23 -9.65
CA GLY A 314 -74.36 -1.13 -10.22
C GLY A 314 -72.96 -1.67 -10.52
N PRO A 315 -72.89 -2.96 -10.89
CA PRO A 315 -71.59 -3.67 -10.95
C PRO A 315 -70.76 -3.36 -12.22
N ALA A 316 -69.44 -3.25 -12.02
CA ALA A 316 -68.44 -3.02 -13.06
C ALA A 316 -68.17 -4.30 -13.90
N PRO A 317 -67.84 -4.18 -15.19
CA PRO A 317 -67.62 -5.30 -16.08
C PRO A 317 -66.28 -6.01 -15.90
N ARG A 318 -66.30 -7.34 -15.97
CA ARG A 318 -65.17 -8.26 -15.96
C ARG A 318 -64.28 -8.06 -17.21
N ARG A 319 -62.99 -7.85 -17.01
CA ARG A 319 -62.01 -7.98 -18.08
C ARG A 319 -61.58 -9.43 -18.28
N ARG A 320 -61.70 -9.90 -19.54
CA ARG A 320 -61.26 -11.20 -20.04
C ARG A 320 -59.74 -11.25 -20.13
N TRP A 321 -59.17 -12.29 -19.58
CA TRP A 321 -57.84 -12.78 -19.89
C TRP A 321 -57.87 -13.55 -21.19
N THR A 322 -57.02 -13.20 -22.14
CA THR A 322 -56.64 -14.06 -23.24
C THR A 322 -55.18 -14.42 -23.11
N GLY A 323 -54.95 -15.69 -22.88
CA GLY A 323 -53.64 -16.29 -22.92
C GLY A 323 -53.12 -16.44 -24.37
N SER A 324 -51.84 -16.46 -24.52
CA SER A 324 -51.20 -17.11 -25.68
C SER A 324 -49.93 -17.80 -25.22
N SER A 325 -49.99 -19.08 -25.38
CA SER A 325 -48.95 -20.08 -25.26
C SER A 325 -48.06 -20.08 -26.50
N SER A 326 -46.83 -20.48 -26.38
CA SER A 326 -46.17 -21.57 -27.11
C SER A 326 -44.66 -21.39 -27.15
N THR A 327 -44.06 -22.41 -26.69
CA THR A 327 -43.18 -23.43 -27.31
C THR A 327 -41.76 -22.97 -27.54
N GLY A 328 -40.73 -23.51 -26.94
CA GLY A 328 -40.32 -24.88 -26.80
C GLY A 328 -38.94 -25.08 -27.47
N PRO A 329 -38.06 -25.99 -27.07
CA PRO A 329 -36.62 -25.88 -27.18
C PRO A 329 -35.99 -26.67 -28.36
N ARG A 330 -34.73 -26.36 -28.76
CA ARG A 330 -33.83 -27.29 -29.48
C ARG A 330 -32.36 -26.96 -29.19
N ARG A 331 -31.67 -27.83 -28.47
CA ARG A 331 -30.62 -28.81 -28.84
C ARG A 331 -29.45 -28.28 -29.66
N ALA A 332 -28.28 -28.49 -29.03
CA ALA A 332 -26.93 -28.52 -29.62
C ALA A 332 -26.81 -29.53 -30.78
N PRO A 333 -25.73 -29.50 -31.57
CA PRO A 333 -24.69 -30.53 -31.43
C PRO A 333 -23.25 -30.03 -31.51
N ARG A 334 -22.45 -30.84 -30.88
CA ARG A 334 -21.06 -31.23 -31.01
C ARG A 334 -20.47 -31.17 -32.44
N THR A 335 -19.27 -30.65 -32.55
CA THR A 335 -18.03 -31.34 -32.99
C THR A 335 -16.84 -30.63 -32.39
#